data_ad8eececd18921c563e65c447ed540a2
#
_entry.id   ad8eececd18921c563e65c447ed540a2
#
_cell.length_a   1.000
_cell.length_b   1.000
_cell.length_c   1.000
_cell.angle_alpha   90.00
_cell.angle_beta   90.00
_cell.angle_gamma   90.00
#
_symmetry.space_group_name_H-M   'P 1'
#
loop_
_entity.id
_entity.type
_entity.pdbx_description
1 polymer ?
#
loop_
_entity_poly.entity_id
_entity_poly.type
_entity_poly.pdbx_seq_one_letter_code
_entity_poly.pdbx_strand_id
1 'polypeptide(L)'
;MLDEKMESYAAECIGDLKKLIRELAVIPSPSHNEDLRVEYLTGFLKEHGVADVHTDEAKNVIWSINDTGTNDLAVLMAHTDVVFPDTAPLPLVADDEYYRCPGVTDDVAPLCVLLTAALYFHKNGILPKDGLLIVANSCEEGLGNLKGSRKIVDTYGGRIKELITFEAEEGYIVNRAVGSHRYEVTVKTEGGHSYGDFGNRNAIEYLASMIEALYSIKVPDKPDCKTTYNVGVISGGTSVNTIAEEAKMLFEYRSDDYECLETMKKAFFDVVEEYRAKGIEVSVELLGERPCGNIAEEKLKPLVERAARSLRDICGREPSYRSSSTDANYPLSKGIPAICTGTMSGNGCHTREEYLILSELEPEIRFVMDVLNGYFQ
;
A
#
# COMPACT_ATOMS: atom_id res chain seq x y z
N MET A 1 -10.38 5.86 -25.53
CA MET A 1 -9.39 5.40 -26.55
C MET A 1 -8.39 6.51 -26.82
N LEU A 2 -7.13 6.16 -26.94
CA LEU A 2 -6.06 7.10 -27.26
C LEU A 2 -6.21 7.64 -28.70
N ASP A 3 -5.93 8.91 -28.90
CA ASP A 3 -5.79 9.48 -30.24
C ASP A 3 -4.38 9.24 -30.81
N GLU A 4 -4.17 9.57 -32.10
CA GLU A 4 -2.88 9.34 -32.77
C GLU A 4 -1.70 10.05 -32.09
N LYS A 5 -1.91 11.23 -31.46
CA LYS A 5 -0.85 11.95 -30.74
C LYS A 5 -0.49 11.28 -29.42
N MET A 6 -1.48 10.76 -28.72
CA MET A 6 -1.29 10.00 -27.48
C MET A 6 -0.54 8.69 -27.78
N GLU A 7 -0.93 7.97 -28.84
CA GLU A 7 -0.24 6.76 -29.28
C GLU A 7 1.24 7.02 -29.64
N SER A 8 1.50 8.11 -30.39
CA SER A 8 2.87 8.52 -30.74
C SER A 8 3.68 8.83 -29.50
N TYR A 9 3.11 9.60 -28.55
CA TYR A 9 3.77 9.96 -27.31
C TYR A 9 4.08 8.73 -26.46
N ALA A 10 3.15 7.78 -26.33
CA ALA A 10 3.35 6.56 -25.56
C ALA A 10 4.56 5.75 -26.07
N ALA A 11 4.76 5.68 -27.38
CA ALA A 11 5.93 5.01 -27.97
C ALA A 11 7.24 5.83 -27.79
N GLU A 12 7.17 7.15 -27.97
CA GLU A 12 8.34 8.04 -27.97
C GLU A 12 8.90 8.27 -26.55
N CYS A 13 8.04 8.28 -25.52
CA CYS A 13 8.46 8.58 -24.14
C CYS A 13 9.21 7.44 -23.44
N ILE A 14 9.23 6.22 -24.00
CA ILE A 14 9.80 5.03 -23.34
C ILE A 14 11.26 5.22 -22.93
N GLY A 15 12.05 5.93 -23.76
CA GLY A 15 13.46 6.24 -23.45
C GLY A 15 13.61 7.09 -22.19
N ASP A 16 12.82 8.17 -22.10
CA ASP A 16 12.82 9.08 -20.95
C ASP A 16 12.22 8.41 -19.72
N LEU A 17 11.17 7.60 -19.89
CA LEU A 17 10.57 6.82 -18.81
C LEU A 17 11.57 5.82 -18.21
N LYS A 18 12.30 5.07 -19.03
CA LYS A 18 13.37 4.17 -18.57
C LYS A 18 14.46 4.91 -17.81
N LYS A 19 14.80 6.13 -18.24
CA LYS A 19 15.77 6.97 -17.55
C LYS A 19 15.24 7.38 -16.17
N LEU A 20 14.01 7.88 -16.09
CA LEU A 20 13.36 8.29 -14.83
C LEU A 20 13.29 7.13 -13.82
N ILE A 21 12.89 5.93 -14.27
CA ILE A 21 12.84 4.74 -13.42
C ILE A 21 14.23 4.44 -12.85
N ARG A 22 15.30 4.47 -13.67
CA ARG A 22 16.66 4.20 -13.19
C ARG A 22 17.15 5.23 -12.16
N GLU A 23 16.83 6.50 -12.37
CA GLU A 23 17.23 7.58 -11.49
C GLU A 23 16.49 7.48 -10.15
N LEU A 24 15.19 7.17 -10.16
CA LEU A 24 14.37 7.08 -8.96
C LEU A 24 14.62 5.78 -8.18
N ALA A 25 14.82 4.64 -8.86
CA ALA A 25 14.97 3.33 -8.24
C ALA A 25 16.17 3.24 -7.29
N VAL A 26 17.27 3.91 -7.62
CA VAL A 26 18.49 3.89 -6.78
C VAL A 26 18.38 4.75 -5.53
N ILE A 27 17.41 5.65 -5.45
CA ILE A 27 17.21 6.53 -4.29
C ILE A 27 16.54 5.72 -3.16
N PRO A 28 17.19 5.56 -2.01
CA PRO A 28 16.59 4.85 -0.90
C PRO A 28 15.37 5.63 -0.36
N SER A 29 14.31 4.89 -0.03
CA SER A 29 13.05 5.49 0.44
C SER A 29 12.31 4.52 1.38
N PRO A 30 12.90 4.14 2.52
CA PRO A 30 12.16 3.35 3.49
C PRO A 30 10.97 4.13 4.03
N SER A 31 9.86 3.44 4.33
CA SER A 31 8.67 4.07 4.92
C SER A 31 9.05 4.98 6.09
N HIS A 32 8.48 6.17 6.16
CA HIS A 32 8.79 7.29 7.05
C HIS A 32 10.08 8.09 6.75
N ASN A 33 10.92 7.65 5.80
CA ASN A 33 12.18 8.30 5.43
C ASN A 33 12.28 8.55 3.91
N GLU A 34 11.19 9.03 3.31
CA GLU A 34 11.04 9.25 1.86
C GLU A 34 11.66 10.57 1.37
N ASP A 35 12.27 11.35 2.25
CA ASP A 35 12.71 12.74 1.97
C ASP A 35 13.52 12.91 0.68
N LEU A 36 14.43 11.96 0.39
CA LEU A 36 15.26 12.01 -0.82
C LEU A 36 14.46 11.84 -2.11
N ARG A 37 13.48 10.92 -2.12
CA ARG A 37 12.59 10.75 -3.28
C ARG A 37 11.63 11.92 -3.40
N VAL A 38 11.12 12.47 -2.29
CA VAL A 38 10.27 13.66 -2.27
C VAL A 38 10.99 14.86 -2.88
N GLU A 39 12.25 15.09 -2.49
CA GLU A 39 13.08 16.16 -3.06
C GLU A 39 13.29 15.97 -4.58
N TYR A 40 13.68 14.77 -4.98
CA TYR A 40 13.89 14.42 -6.39
C TYR A 40 12.61 14.63 -7.21
N LEU A 41 11.47 14.09 -6.79
CA LEU A 41 10.20 14.17 -7.51
C LEU A 41 9.67 15.61 -7.60
N THR A 42 9.81 16.38 -6.51
CA THR A 42 9.43 17.79 -6.51
C THR A 42 10.31 18.60 -7.47
N GLY A 43 11.62 18.33 -7.51
CA GLY A 43 12.54 18.92 -8.47
C GLY A 43 12.20 18.54 -9.92
N PHE A 44 12.01 17.25 -10.17
CA PHE A 44 11.63 16.71 -11.47
C PHE A 44 10.37 17.38 -12.05
N LEU A 45 9.30 17.49 -11.25
CA LEU A 45 8.06 18.13 -11.72
C LEU A 45 8.26 19.61 -12.01
N LYS A 46 9.01 20.34 -11.17
CA LYS A 46 9.33 21.77 -11.42
C LYS A 46 10.17 21.98 -12.68
N GLU A 47 11.15 21.13 -12.95
CA GLU A 47 11.97 21.16 -14.17
C GLU A 47 11.13 20.92 -15.43
N HIS A 48 10.02 20.17 -15.31
CA HIS A 48 9.05 19.95 -16.38
C HIS A 48 7.96 21.04 -16.47
N GLY A 49 8.12 22.15 -15.72
CA GLY A 49 7.22 23.31 -15.80
C GLY A 49 5.96 23.19 -14.94
N VAL A 50 5.86 22.21 -14.04
CA VAL A 50 4.74 22.09 -13.11
C VAL A 50 4.87 23.16 -12.03
N ALA A 51 3.94 24.13 -12.03
CA ALA A 51 3.97 25.24 -11.09
C ALA A 51 3.27 24.90 -9.76
N ASP A 52 2.17 24.15 -9.81
CA ASP A 52 1.36 23.79 -8.63
C ASP A 52 1.74 22.40 -8.11
N VAL A 53 2.93 22.33 -7.53
CA VAL A 53 3.43 21.13 -6.84
C VAL A 53 3.88 21.50 -5.43
N HIS A 54 3.41 20.73 -4.44
CA HIS A 54 3.77 20.93 -3.05
C HIS A 54 3.91 19.58 -2.31
N THR A 55 4.51 19.63 -1.13
CA THR A 55 4.66 18.48 -0.24
C THR A 55 3.87 18.72 1.03
N ASP A 56 3.11 17.71 1.49
CA ASP A 56 2.37 17.76 2.74
C ASP A 56 3.17 17.20 3.93
N GLU A 57 2.57 17.22 5.12
CA GLU A 57 3.17 16.75 6.37
C GLU A 57 3.40 15.21 6.39
N ALA A 58 2.68 14.48 5.54
CA ALA A 58 2.89 13.04 5.38
C ALA A 58 4.03 12.72 4.41
N LYS A 59 4.61 13.73 3.73
CA LYS A 59 5.61 13.63 2.68
C LYS A 59 5.03 13.19 1.32
N ASN A 60 3.73 13.36 1.10
CA ASN A 60 3.19 13.22 -0.24
C ASN A 60 3.67 14.35 -1.14
N VAL A 61 4.10 14.04 -2.36
CA VAL A 61 4.30 15.04 -3.41
C VAL A 61 3.00 15.17 -4.19
N ILE A 62 2.37 16.32 -4.12
CA ILE A 62 1.03 16.57 -4.67
C ILE A 62 1.15 17.56 -5.81
N TRP A 63 0.75 17.13 -6.99
CA TRP A 63 0.57 18.00 -8.15
C TRP A 63 -0.92 18.25 -8.35
N SER A 64 -1.34 19.50 -8.11
CA SER A 64 -2.72 19.93 -8.27
C SER A 64 -2.97 20.46 -9.68
N ILE A 65 -4.02 19.97 -10.33
CA ILE A 65 -4.43 20.40 -11.68
C ILE A 65 -5.88 20.86 -11.61
N ASN A 66 -6.14 22.12 -12.01
CA ASN A 66 -7.48 22.72 -12.01
C ASN A 66 -8.22 22.61 -10.65
N ASP A 67 -7.48 22.60 -9.54
CA ASP A 67 -8.09 22.64 -8.20
C ASP A 67 -8.43 24.09 -7.81
N THR A 68 -9.74 24.40 -7.68
CA THR A 68 -10.24 25.72 -7.28
C THR A 68 -10.44 25.84 -5.77
N GLY A 69 -10.15 24.80 -4.99
CA GLY A 69 -10.43 24.72 -3.57
C GLY A 69 -11.87 24.33 -3.20
N THR A 70 -12.78 24.33 -4.17
CA THR A 70 -14.23 24.05 -3.94
C THR A 70 -14.83 23.04 -4.90
N ASN A 71 -14.19 22.77 -6.03
CA ASN A 71 -14.67 21.79 -7.02
C ASN A 71 -14.41 20.35 -6.57
N ASP A 72 -15.06 19.42 -7.23
CA ASP A 72 -14.83 18.00 -7.05
C ASP A 72 -13.40 17.62 -7.50
N LEU A 73 -12.84 16.57 -6.90
CA LEU A 73 -11.50 16.07 -7.18
C LEU A 73 -11.54 14.60 -7.57
N ALA A 74 -10.75 14.24 -8.57
CA ALA A 74 -10.23 12.89 -8.71
C ALA A 74 -8.81 12.82 -8.16
N VAL A 75 -8.41 11.68 -7.61
CA VAL A 75 -7.05 11.45 -7.10
C VAL A 75 -6.45 10.26 -7.81
N LEU A 76 -5.30 10.43 -8.42
CA LEU A 76 -4.51 9.36 -9.01
C LEU A 76 -3.15 9.33 -8.31
N MET A 77 -2.78 8.18 -7.77
CA MET A 77 -1.59 8.08 -6.93
C MET A 77 -0.80 6.80 -7.17
N ALA A 78 0.47 6.83 -6.76
CA ALA A 78 1.38 5.70 -6.73
C ALA A 78 2.40 5.98 -5.62
N HIS A 79 2.87 4.94 -4.91
CA HIS A 79 3.65 5.19 -3.70
C HIS A 79 5.15 5.34 -3.95
N THR A 80 5.83 6.02 -3.00
CA THR A 80 7.25 6.34 -3.11
C THR A 80 8.13 5.49 -2.22
N ASP A 81 7.57 4.87 -1.20
CA ASP A 81 8.33 4.10 -0.24
C ASP A 81 8.57 2.66 -0.68
N VAL A 82 9.48 2.00 -0.02
CA VAL A 82 9.84 0.59 -0.22
C VAL A 82 9.98 -0.10 1.12
N VAL A 83 9.77 -1.42 1.16
CA VAL A 83 9.86 -2.24 2.39
C VAL A 83 11.26 -2.31 3.00
N PHE A 84 12.29 -1.93 2.25
CA PHE A 84 13.69 -2.09 2.66
C PHE A 84 14.16 -0.92 3.52
N PRO A 85 14.87 -1.18 4.65
CA PRO A 85 15.31 -0.13 5.56
C PRO A 85 16.60 0.58 5.13
N ASP A 86 17.02 0.39 3.88
CA ASP A 86 18.28 0.93 3.35
C ASP A 86 18.26 2.46 3.30
N THR A 87 19.35 3.06 3.75
CA THR A 87 19.61 4.50 3.66
C THR A 87 20.72 4.86 2.68
N ALA A 88 21.40 3.87 2.12
CA ALA A 88 22.37 4.01 1.04
C ALA A 88 21.68 3.71 -0.32
N PRO A 89 22.25 4.18 -1.44
CA PRO A 89 21.69 3.90 -2.77
C PRO A 89 21.44 2.42 -2.99
N LEU A 90 20.26 2.11 -3.52
CA LEU A 90 19.84 0.74 -3.83
C LEU A 90 20.60 0.21 -5.05
N PRO A 91 20.95 -1.08 -5.06
CA PRO A 91 21.71 -1.67 -6.18
C PRO A 91 20.80 -1.85 -7.40
N LEU A 92 21.12 -1.16 -8.49
CA LEU A 92 20.42 -1.33 -9.77
C LEU A 92 21.30 -2.11 -10.74
N VAL A 93 20.77 -3.21 -11.27
CA VAL A 93 21.32 -3.93 -12.41
C VAL A 93 20.34 -3.79 -13.58
N ALA A 94 20.82 -3.23 -14.69
CA ALA A 94 20.00 -2.94 -15.86
C ALA A 94 20.55 -3.65 -17.10
N ASP A 95 19.68 -4.32 -17.85
CA ASP A 95 19.92 -4.84 -19.17
C ASP A 95 18.82 -4.41 -20.14
N ASP A 96 18.76 -4.95 -21.35
CA ASP A 96 17.78 -4.56 -22.37
C ASP A 96 16.37 -5.09 -22.09
N GLU A 97 16.23 -6.13 -21.23
CA GLU A 97 14.98 -6.81 -20.93
C GLU A 97 14.45 -6.49 -19.54
N TYR A 98 15.36 -6.25 -18.56
CA TYR A 98 15.00 -6.13 -17.15
C TYR A 98 15.75 -5.01 -16.44
N TYR A 99 15.06 -4.39 -15.48
CA TYR A 99 15.70 -3.63 -14.40
C TYR A 99 15.52 -4.40 -13.09
N ARG A 100 16.63 -4.71 -12.42
CA ARG A 100 16.66 -5.41 -11.13
C ARG A 100 17.10 -4.43 -10.06
N CYS A 101 16.17 -4.09 -9.19
CA CYS A 101 16.39 -3.21 -8.05
C CYS A 101 15.25 -3.42 -7.05
N PRO A 102 15.53 -3.48 -5.75
CA PRO A 102 14.47 -3.52 -4.74
C PRO A 102 13.50 -2.33 -4.88
N GLY A 103 12.19 -2.59 -4.95
CA GLY A 103 11.16 -1.56 -5.11
C GLY A 103 11.02 -0.99 -6.53
N VAL A 104 11.66 -1.60 -7.55
CA VAL A 104 11.58 -1.09 -8.92
C VAL A 104 10.21 -1.32 -9.56
N THR A 105 9.55 -2.41 -9.19
CA THR A 105 8.21 -2.77 -9.65
C THR A 105 7.16 -2.28 -8.66
N ASP A 106 7.48 -2.36 -7.39
CA ASP A 106 6.66 -1.99 -6.26
C ASP A 106 7.30 -0.81 -5.48
N ASP A 107 7.06 0.48 -5.84
CA ASP A 107 6.11 1.01 -6.83
C ASP A 107 6.77 2.08 -7.73
N VAL A 108 8.12 2.01 -7.92
CA VAL A 108 8.87 3.05 -8.67
C VAL A 108 8.39 3.15 -10.12
N ALA A 109 8.20 2.04 -10.80
CA ALA A 109 7.84 2.07 -12.21
C ALA A 109 6.40 2.55 -12.44
N PRO A 110 5.35 2.09 -11.73
CA PRO A 110 4.02 2.65 -11.80
C PRO A 110 3.98 4.16 -11.51
N LEU A 111 4.71 4.62 -10.49
CA LEU A 111 4.82 6.05 -10.18
C LEU A 111 5.43 6.84 -11.36
N CYS A 112 6.53 6.37 -11.94
CA CYS A 112 7.16 7.01 -13.08
C CYS A 112 6.24 7.05 -14.31
N VAL A 113 5.45 5.99 -14.55
CA VAL A 113 4.46 5.94 -15.61
C VAL A 113 3.34 6.96 -15.36
N LEU A 114 2.80 7.02 -14.16
CA LEU A 114 1.75 7.98 -13.79
C LEU A 114 2.21 9.42 -14.05
N LEU A 115 3.41 9.78 -13.59
CA LEU A 115 3.97 11.12 -13.80
C LEU A 115 4.22 11.41 -15.28
N THR A 116 4.77 10.45 -16.03
CA THR A 116 5.04 10.61 -17.47
C THR A 116 3.74 10.79 -18.26
N ALA A 117 2.70 10.02 -17.95
CA ALA A 117 1.38 10.14 -18.56
C ALA A 117 0.74 11.51 -18.27
N ALA A 118 0.79 11.96 -17.01
CA ALA A 118 0.25 13.27 -16.61
C ALA A 118 0.99 14.44 -17.31
N LEU A 119 2.30 14.32 -17.48
CA LEU A 119 3.11 15.33 -18.20
C LEU A 119 2.72 15.48 -19.67
N TYR A 120 2.15 14.47 -20.33
CA TYR A 120 1.60 14.63 -21.68
C TYR A 120 0.51 15.73 -21.72
N PHE A 121 -0.48 15.63 -20.83
CA PHE A 121 -1.59 16.60 -20.76
C PHE A 121 -1.09 17.98 -20.38
N HIS A 122 -0.18 18.07 -19.44
CA HIS A 122 0.44 19.32 -19.01
C HIS A 122 1.17 20.03 -20.15
N LYS A 123 2.06 19.34 -20.86
CA LYS A 123 2.85 19.89 -21.98
C LYS A 123 1.99 20.34 -23.15
N ASN A 124 0.82 19.72 -23.32
CA ASN A 124 -0.13 20.10 -24.38
C ASN A 124 -1.17 21.13 -23.91
N GLY A 125 -1.09 21.62 -22.66
CA GLY A 125 -2.01 22.61 -22.12
C GLY A 125 -3.46 22.10 -21.97
N ILE A 126 -3.63 20.77 -21.86
CA ILE A 126 -4.96 20.15 -21.70
C ILE A 126 -5.28 20.12 -20.22
N LEU A 127 -6.42 20.71 -19.84
CA LEU A 127 -6.88 20.76 -18.45
C LEU A 127 -8.03 19.80 -18.23
N PRO A 128 -8.10 19.15 -17.05
CA PRO A 128 -9.23 18.31 -16.69
C PRO A 128 -10.48 19.17 -16.45
N LYS A 129 -11.66 18.54 -16.61
CA LYS A 129 -12.96 19.22 -16.41
C LYS A 129 -13.18 19.61 -14.95
N ASP A 130 -12.89 18.69 -14.03
CA ASP A 130 -12.92 18.89 -12.59
C ASP A 130 -11.49 18.97 -12.04
N GLY A 131 -11.28 19.09 -10.73
CA GLY A 131 -9.96 19.07 -10.15
C GLY A 131 -9.34 17.68 -10.21
N LEU A 132 -8.02 17.61 -10.41
CA LEU A 132 -7.26 16.38 -10.44
C LEU A 132 -6.01 16.52 -9.57
N LEU A 133 -5.79 15.57 -8.67
CA LEU A 133 -4.54 15.43 -7.92
C LEU A 133 -3.75 14.25 -8.47
N ILE A 134 -2.51 14.51 -8.87
CA ILE A 134 -1.51 13.46 -9.13
C ILE A 134 -0.60 13.41 -7.92
N VAL A 135 -0.53 12.26 -7.27
CA VAL A 135 0.13 12.14 -5.97
C VAL A 135 1.18 11.04 -5.98
N ALA A 136 2.41 11.41 -5.63
CA ALA A 136 3.40 10.43 -5.23
C ALA A 136 3.31 10.31 -3.69
N ASN A 137 2.63 9.27 -3.21
CA ASN A 137 2.32 9.16 -1.79
C ASN A 137 3.37 8.38 -1.00
N SER A 138 3.40 8.60 0.30
CA SER A 138 4.33 8.00 1.23
C SER A 138 3.70 6.91 2.07
N CYS A 139 4.54 6.04 2.67
CA CYS A 139 4.14 5.11 3.72
C CYS A 139 3.00 4.16 3.32
N GLU A 140 3.01 3.64 2.08
CA GLU A 140 2.15 2.52 1.69
C GLU A 140 2.61 1.25 2.38
N GLU A 141 3.90 1.00 2.42
CA GLU A 141 4.50 -0.26 2.79
C GLU A 141 4.45 -0.58 4.29
N GLY A 142 4.30 -1.85 4.60
CA GLY A 142 4.53 -2.43 5.92
C GLY A 142 3.82 -1.71 7.07
N LEU A 143 4.61 -1.13 7.96
CA LEU A 143 4.15 -0.35 9.11
C LEU A 143 4.00 1.15 8.82
N GLY A 144 4.14 1.58 7.57
CA GLY A 144 3.75 2.91 7.09
C GLY A 144 2.27 3.20 7.30
N ASN A 145 1.45 2.14 7.34
CA ASN A 145 0.02 2.18 7.69
C ASN A 145 -0.80 3.13 6.82
N LEU A 146 -0.43 3.27 5.54
CA LEU A 146 -1.11 4.13 4.56
C LEU A 146 -1.15 5.60 4.98
N LYS A 147 -0.09 6.08 5.65
CA LYS A 147 -0.04 7.45 6.18
C LYS A 147 -0.27 8.50 5.10
N GLY A 148 0.31 8.29 3.90
CA GLY A 148 0.15 9.17 2.75
C GLY A 148 -1.30 9.23 2.26
N SER A 149 -1.89 8.07 1.96
CA SER A 149 -3.28 7.95 1.52
C SER A 149 -4.25 8.51 2.55
N ARG A 150 -4.04 8.23 3.85
CA ARG A 150 -4.84 8.82 4.94
C ARG A 150 -4.79 10.35 4.91
N LYS A 151 -3.60 10.94 4.79
CA LYS A 151 -3.45 12.39 4.77
C LYS A 151 -4.16 13.04 3.59
N ILE A 152 -4.09 12.44 2.40
CA ILE A 152 -4.83 12.91 1.22
C ILE A 152 -6.34 12.87 1.48
N VAL A 153 -6.86 11.74 1.95
CA VAL A 153 -8.30 11.60 2.20
C VAL A 153 -8.78 12.49 3.34
N ASP A 154 -8.01 12.62 4.42
CA ASP A 154 -8.38 13.50 5.54
C ASP A 154 -8.35 14.99 5.17
N THR A 155 -7.47 15.38 4.23
CA THR A 155 -7.35 16.77 3.77
C THR A 155 -8.43 17.11 2.72
N TYR A 156 -8.68 16.24 1.77
CA TYR A 156 -9.53 16.53 0.60
C TYR A 156 -10.83 15.73 0.56
N GLY A 157 -11.05 14.79 1.48
CA GLY A 157 -12.06 13.72 1.40
C GLY A 157 -13.47 14.16 1.06
N GLY A 158 -13.91 15.31 1.58
CA GLY A 158 -15.24 15.87 1.25
C GLY A 158 -15.43 16.26 -0.22
N ARG A 159 -14.33 16.36 -0.98
CA ARG A 159 -14.28 16.74 -2.40
C ARG A 159 -13.88 15.59 -3.31
N ILE A 160 -13.27 14.52 -2.75
CA ILE A 160 -12.81 13.38 -3.55
C ILE A 160 -14.01 12.58 -4.02
N LYS A 161 -14.19 12.51 -5.35
CA LYS A 161 -15.22 11.68 -5.99
C LYS A 161 -14.77 10.26 -6.18
N GLU A 162 -13.50 10.07 -6.48
CA GLU A 162 -12.90 8.76 -6.68
C GLU A 162 -11.38 8.84 -6.57
N LEU A 163 -10.77 7.70 -6.30
CA LEU A 163 -9.33 7.55 -6.20
C LEU A 163 -8.87 6.30 -6.96
N ILE A 164 -7.77 6.43 -7.70
CA ILE A 164 -7.07 5.28 -8.30
C ILE A 164 -5.65 5.29 -7.78
N THR A 165 -5.21 4.17 -7.21
CA THR A 165 -3.80 3.91 -6.99
C THR A 165 -3.28 2.96 -8.06
N PHE A 166 -2.06 3.22 -8.54
CA PHE A 166 -1.41 2.40 -9.56
C PHE A 166 -0.31 1.59 -8.89
N GLU A 167 -0.31 0.29 -9.14
CA GLU A 167 0.72 -0.66 -8.74
C GLU A 167 0.93 -1.68 -9.85
N ALA A 168 1.94 -2.54 -9.75
CA ALA A 168 2.20 -3.60 -10.73
C ALA A 168 1.22 -4.76 -10.57
N GLU A 169 -0.02 -4.56 -10.98
CA GLU A 169 -1.16 -5.44 -10.74
C GLU A 169 -1.41 -6.49 -11.85
N GLU A 170 -0.53 -6.58 -12.86
CA GLU A 170 -0.62 -7.58 -13.95
C GLU A 170 -1.98 -7.63 -14.70
N GLY A 171 -2.73 -6.54 -14.69
CA GLY A 171 -4.08 -6.44 -15.25
C GLY A 171 -5.20 -6.81 -14.27
N TYR A 172 -4.90 -7.00 -12.98
CA TYR A 172 -5.92 -7.11 -11.95
C TYR A 172 -6.48 -5.73 -11.58
N ILE A 173 -7.72 -5.75 -11.13
CA ILE A 173 -8.36 -4.63 -10.45
C ILE A 173 -8.60 -5.04 -9.01
N VAL A 174 -7.89 -4.40 -8.07
CA VAL A 174 -8.16 -4.53 -6.65
C VAL A 174 -9.34 -3.63 -6.32
N ASN A 175 -10.50 -4.25 -6.13
CA ASN A 175 -11.75 -3.55 -5.83
C ASN A 175 -12.33 -3.90 -4.45
N ARG A 176 -11.57 -4.65 -3.66
CA ARG A 176 -11.92 -5.03 -2.30
C ARG A 176 -10.69 -4.89 -1.39
N ALA A 177 -10.82 -4.06 -0.35
CA ALA A 177 -9.74 -3.77 0.58
C ALA A 177 -9.61 -4.85 1.66
N VAL A 178 -8.40 -5.40 1.82
CA VAL A 178 -8.07 -6.30 2.93
C VAL A 178 -7.62 -5.46 4.12
N GLY A 179 -8.45 -5.38 5.15
CA GLY A 179 -8.09 -4.76 6.41
C GLY A 179 -7.17 -5.66 7.25
N SER A 180 -6.37 -5.05 8.12
CA SER A 180 -5.47 -5.78 9.02
C SER A 180 -5.24 -5.02 10.31
N HIS A 181 -5.15 -5.76 11.42
CA HIS A 181 -4.64 -5.24 12.68
C HIS A 181 -3.41 -6.04 13.09
N ARG A 182 -2.35 -5.34 13.51
CA ARG A 182 -1.06 -5.90 13.89
C ARG A 182 -0.71 -5.47 15.29
N TYR A 183 -0.38 -6.43 16.17
CA TYR A 183 -0.11 -6.17 17.58
C TYR A 183 1.23 -6.77 18.02
N GLU A 184 1.92 -6.06 18.92
CA GLU A 184 2.86 -6.68 19.84
C GLU A 184 2.11 -7.02 21.13
N VAL A 185 2.21 -8.27 21.57
CA VAL A 185 1.67 -8.74 22.85
C VAL A 185 2.85 -9.10 23.74
N THR A 186 2.93 -8.49 24.92
CA THR A 186 3.97 -8.76 25.92
C THR A 186 3.34 -9.35 27.17
N VAL A 187 3.85 -10.51 27.59
CA VAL A 187 3.50 -11.16 28.84
C VAL A 187 4.61 -10.96 29.84
N LYS A 188 4.26 -10.54 31.07
CA LYS A 188 5.20 -10.41 32.19
C LYS A 188 4.77 -11.23 33.39
N THR A 189 5.77 -11.77 34.08
CA THR A 189 5.62 -12.58 35.31
C THR A 189 6.75 -12.26 36.29
N GLU A 190 6.75 -12.87 37.47
CA GLU A 190 7.80 -12.68 38.49
C GLU A 190 9.15 -13.29 38.11
N GLY A 191 9.16 -14.32 37.25
CA GLY A 191 10.39 -14.98 36.86
C GLY A 191 11.15 -15.66 38.01
N GLY A 192 12.47 -15.84 37.85
CA GLY A 192 13.34 -16.33 38.93
C GLY A 192 14.32 -17.42 38.51
N HIS A 193 15.04 -18.00 39.47
CA HIS A 193 15.96 -19.11 39.28
C HIS A 193 15.21 -20.42 39.09
N SER A 194 15.43 -21.14 38.00
CA SER A 194 14.63 -22.32 37.62
C SER A 194 14.54 -23.43 38.69
N TYR A 195 15.53 -23.58 39.55
CA TYR A 195 15.54 -24.55 40.65
C TYR A 195 15.13 -23.89 41.98
N GLY A 196 15.68 -22.71 42.31
CA GLY A 196 15.45 -22.06 43.61
C GLY A 196 14.02 -21.51 43.76
N ASP A 197 13.50 -20.97 42.67
CA ASP A 197 12.17 -20.32 42.63
C ASP A 197 11.15 -21.17 41.86
N PHE A 198 11.37 -22.51 41.86
CA PHE A 198 10.45 -23.43 41.17
C PHE A 198 9.01 -23.29 41.68
N GLY A 199 8.09 -23.01 40.77
CA GLY A 199 6.69 -22.72 41.04
C GLY A 199 6.29 -21.29 40.78
N ASN A 200 7.26 -20.38 40.55
CA ASN A 200 7.00 -19.06 39.98
C ASN A 200 6.45 -19.19 38.55
N ARG A 201 5.65 -18.19 38.16
CA ARG A 201 5.07 -18.12 36.82
C ARG A 201 6.15 -17.83 35.76
N ASN A 202 6.00 -18.45 34.60
CA ASN A 202 6.93 -18.32 33.50
C ASN A 202 6.25 -17.62 32.32
N ALA A 203 6.75 -16.46 31.91
CA ALA A 203 6.17 -15.67 30.82
C ALA A 203 6.12 -16.44 29.48
N ILE A 204 7.12 -17.30 29.20
CA ILE A 204 7.11 -18.13 27.98
C ILE A 204 5.98 -19.17 28.04
N GLU A 205 5.73 -19.81 29.19
CA GLU A 205 4.64 -20.78 29.36
C GLU A 205 3.27 -20.14 29.09
N TYR A 206 3.03 -18.96 29.70
CA TYR A 206 1.78 -18.25 29.49
C TYR A 206 1.61 -17.73 28.08
N LEU A 207 2.68 -17.21 27.44
CA LEU A 207 2.64 -16.78 26.05
C LEU A 207 2.36 -17.97 25.11
N ALA A 208 3.01 -19.12 25.32
CA ALA A 208 2.76 -20.32 24.53
C ALA A 208 1.30 -20.80 24.65
N SER A 209 0.76 -20.81 25.86
CA SER A 209 -0.64 -21.14 26.11
C SER A 209 -1.60 -20.12 25.45
N MET A 210 -1.27 -18.83 25.48
CA MET A 210 -2.03 -17.79 24.79
C MET A 210 -2.01 -17.99 23.27
N ILE A 211 -0.87 -18.36 22.69
CA ILE A 211 -0.74 -18.68 21.26
C ILE A 211 -1.67 -19.85 20.89
N GLU A 212 -1.71 -20.91 21.70
CA GLU A 212 -2.63 -22.04 21.50
C GLU A 212 -4.09 -21.59 21.53
N ALA A 213 -4.46 -20.71 22.48
CA ALA A 213 -5.79 -20.13 22.54
C ALA A 213 -6.12 -19.29 21.30
N LEU A 214 -5.18 -18.46 20.81
CA LEU A 214 -5.34 -17.69 19.58
C LEU A 214 -5.54 -18.58 18.35
N TYR A 215 -4.78 -19.68 18.24
CA TYR A 215 -4.94 -20.64 17.13
C TYR A 215 -6.21 -21.51 17.25
N SER A 216 -6.91 -21.44 18.38
CA SER A 216 -8.22 -22.06 18.58
C SER A 216 -9.39 -21.16 18.13
N ILE A 217 -9.13 -19.90 17.80
CA ILE A 217 -10.14 -18.97 17.28
C ILE A 217 -10.65 -19.49 15.94
N LYS A 218 -11.98 -19.66 15.84
CA LYS A 218 -12.61 -19.98 14.58
C LYS A 218 -12.79 -18.71 13.76
N VAL A 219 -12.16 -18.67 12.60
CA VAL A 219 -12.37 -17.56 11.64
C VAL A 219 -13.84 -17.52 11.23
N PRO A 220 -14.41 -16.32 11.03
CA PRO A 220 -15.76 -16.19 10.49
C PRO A 220 -15.87 -16.91 9.14
N ASP A 221 -16.94 -17.68 8.96
CA ASP A 221 -17.28 -18.34 7.71
C ASP A 221 -18.36 -17.50 7.00
N LYS A 222 -17.92 -16.68 6.06
CA LYS A 222 -18.78 -15.80 5.26
C LYS A 222 -18.48 -16.03 3.77
N PRO A 223 -19.52 -16.26 2.92
CA PRO A 223 -19.31 -16.44 1.48
C PRO A 223 -18.51 -15.28 0.87
N ASP A 224 -17.60 -15.60 -0.04
CA ASP A 224 -16.76 -14.67 -0.78
C ASP A 224 -15.88 -13.74 0.11
N CYS A 225 -15.62 -14.15 1.35
CA CYS A 225 -14.77 -13.46 2.29
C CYS A 225 -13.59 -14.34 2.70
N LYS A 226 -12.42 -13.74 2.80
CA LYS A 226 -11.22 -14.41 3.32
C LYS A 226 -10.75 -13.73 4.60
N THR A 227 -10.74 -14.49 5.69
CA THR A 227 -10.21 -14.07 6.99
C THR A 227 -9.02 -14.94 7.37
N THR A 228 -7.95 -14.33 7.85
CA THR A 228 -6.72 -15.01 8.25
C THR A 228 -6.16 -14.41 9.53
N TYR A 229 -5.31 -15.16 10.23
CA TYR A 229 -4.49 -14.64 11.33
C TYR A 229 -3.16 -15.39 11.40
N ASN A 230 -2.19 -14.77 12.06
CA ASN A 230 -0.84 -15.34 12.18
C ASN A 230 -0.12 -14.81 13.43
N VAL A 231 0.65 -15.68 14.08
CA VAL A 231 1.74 -15.28 14.99
C VAL A 231 3.04 -15.38 14.20
N GLY A 232 3.60 -14.24 13.83
CA GLY A 232 4.76 -14.18 12.92
C GLY A 232 6.11 -14.20 13.65
N VAL A 233 6.14 -13.73 14.90
CA VAL A 233 7.36 -13.67 15.72
C VAL A 233 7.04 -14.04 17.15
N ILE A 234 7.96 -14.74 17.81
CA ILE A 234 7.96 -15.00 19.25
C ILE A 234 9.37 -14.79 19.80
N SER A 235 9.48 -14.17 20.97
CA SER A 235 10.73 -13.99 21.71
C SER A 235 10.50 -14.02 23.21
N GLY A 236 11.53 -14.36 24.01
CA GLY A 236 11.41 -14.31 25.45
C GLY A 236 12.48 -15.10 26.19
N GLY A 237 12.60 -14.81 27.49
CA GLY A 237 13.58 -15.42 28.36
C GLY A 237 15.02 -14.94 28.14
N THR A 238 15.93 -15.37 28.99
CA THR A 238 17.35 -14.94 28.98
C THR A 238 18.33 -16.12 29.03
N SER A 239 18.00 -17.21 29.74
CA SER A 239 18.89 -18.34 29.97
C SER A 239 18.07 -19.60 30.28
N VAL A 240 18.65 -20.77 30.01
CA VAL A 240 18.02 -22.08 30.26
C VAL A 240 17.68 -22.32 31.73
N ASN A 241 18.41 -21.72 32.66
CA ASN A 241 18.22 -21.88 34.11
C ASN A 241 17.49 -20.70 34.76
N THR A 242 16.78 -19.89 33.96
CA THR A 242 15.97 -18.75 34.40
C THR A 242 14.52 -19.00 34.03
N ILE A 243 13.59 -18.83 34.98
CA ILE A 243 12.16 -18.70 34.70
C ILE A 243 11.96 -17.36 34.01
N ALA A 244 11.39 -17.35 32.83
CA ALA A 244 11.28 -16.13 32.02
C ALA A 244 10.36 -15.09 32.68
N GLU A 245 10.86 -13.87 32.86
CA GLU A 245 10.09 -12.73 33.35
C GLU A 245 9.27 -12.06 32.26
N GLU A 246 9.76 -12.11 31.02
CA GLU A 246 9.11 -11.47 29.87
C GLU A 246 9.14 -12.38 28.64
N ALA A 247 8.04 -12.40 27.90
CA ALA A 247 7.94 -13.00 26.59
C ALA A 247 7.00 -12.18 25.70
N LYS A 248 7.29 -12.15 24.40
CA LYS A 248 6.58 -11.34 23.40
C LYS A 248 6.19 -12.14 22.17
N MET A 249 5.10 -11.75 21.52
CA MET A 249 4.76 -12.18 20.16
C MET A 249 4.31 -11.00 19.31
N LEU A 250 4.50 -11.13 17.99
CA LEU A 250 3.84 -10.31 16.99
C LEU A 250 2.68 -11.12 16.40
N PHE A 251 1.49 -10.56 16.48
CA PHE A 251 0.25 -11.18 16.01
C PHE A 251 -0.48 -10.27 15.05
N GLU A 252 -1.02 -10.84 13.96
CA GLU A 252 -1.91 -10.14 13.05
C GLU A 252 -3.14 -10.96 12.72
N TYR A 253 -4.22 -10.29 12.35
CA TYR A 253 -5.34 -10.86 11.62
C TYR A 253 -5.76 -9.92 10.49
N ARG A 254 -6.33 -10.50 9.44
CA ARG A 254 -6.75 -9.81 8.23
C ARG A 254 -8.12 -10.30 7.78
N SER A 255 -8.90 -9.42 7.15
CA SER A 255 -10.12 -9.78 6.45
C SER A 255 -10.41 -8.79 5.33
N ASP A 256 -11.05 -9.26 4.26
CA ASP A 256 -11.62 -8.42 3.21
C ASP A 256 -13.10 -8.08 3.46
N ASP A 257 -13.59 -8.35 4.68
CA ASP A 257 -14.91 -8.01 5.15
C ASP A 257 -14.85 -7.33 6.52
N TYR A 258 -15.53 -6.20 6.66
CA TYR A 258 -15.49 -5.37 7.87
C TYR A 258 -16.03 -6.10 9.11
N GLU A 259 -17.16 -6.82 8.99
CA GLU A 259 -17.78 -7.52 10.13
C GLU A 259 -16.90 -8.69 10.60
N CYS A 260 -16.26 -9.37 9.63
CA CYS A 260 -15.31 -10.44 9.93
C CYS A 260 -14.06 -9.89 10.63
N LEU A 261 -13.53 -8.73 10.20
CA LEU A 261 -12.40 -8.08 10.85
C LEU A 261 -12.72 -7.69 12.30
N GLU A 262 -13.89 -7.10 12.55
CA GLU A 262 -14.33 -6.74 13.91
C GLU A 262 -14.60 -7.99 14.78
N THR A 263 -15.08 -9.08 14.20
CA THR A 263 -15.23 -10.36 14.89
C THR A 263 -13.88 -10.90 15.35
N MET A 264 -12.86 -10.84 14.49
CA MET A 264 -11.49 -11.25 14.85
C MET A 264 -10.89 -10.34 15.93
N LYS A 265 -11.13 -9.03 15.86
CA LYS A 265 -10.72 -8.07 16.90
C LYS A 265 -11.29 -8.46 18.26
N LYS A 266 -12.58 -8.71 18.30
CA LYS A 266 -13.24 -9.13 19.55
C LYS A 266 -12.65 -10.43 20.06
N ALA A 267 -12.50 -11.45 19.22
CA ALA A 267 -11.97 -12.76 19.64
C ALA A 267 -10.53 -12.66 20.15
N PHE A 268 -9.69 -11.84 19.54
CA PHE A 268 -8.34 -11.57 20.03
C PHE A 268 -8.35 -10.96 21.43
N PHE A 269 -9.14 -9.90 21.65
CA PHE A 269 -9.20 -9.26 22.96
C PHE A 269 -9.89 -10.13 24.01
N ASP A 270 -10.84 -10.98 23.64
CA ASP A 270 -11.41 -11.97 24.57
C ASP A 270 -10.33 -12.92 25.11
N VAL A 271 -9.40 -13.38 24.27
CA VAL A 271 -8.23 -14.18 24.70
C VAL A 271 -7.32 -13.37 25.63
N VAL A 272 -6.99 -12.13 25.27
CA VAL A 272 -6.14 -11.26 26.09
C VAL A 272 -6.74 -11.08 27.49
N GLU A 273 -8.03 -10.77 27.57
CA GLU A 273 -8.74 -10.57 28.85
C GLU A 273 -8.82 -11.84 29.68
N GLU A 274 -8.93 -13.02 29.08
CA GLU A 274 -8.87 -14.31 29.80
C GLU A 274 -7.56 -14.44 30.57
N TYR A 275 -6.42 -14.10 29.98
CA TYR A 275 -5.12 -14.19 30.65
C TYR A 275 -4.93 -13.08 31.68
N ARG A 276 -5.42 -11.88 31.44
CA ARG A 276 -5.47 -10.82 32.46
C ARG A 276 -6.29 -11.23 33.68
N ALA A 277 -7.43 -11.89 33.46
CA ALA A 277 -8.29 -12.41 34.56
C ALA A 277 -7.60 -13.49 35.38
N LYS A 278 -6.64 -14.24 34.81
CA LYS A 278 -5.78 -15.18 35.55
C LYS A 278 -4.68 -14.49 36.37
N GLY A 279 -4.66 -13.16 36.40
CA GLY A 279 -3.67 -12.37 37.13
C GLY A 279 -2.31 -12.27 36.41
N ILE A 280 -2.27 -12.50 35.09
CA ILE A 280 -1.07 -12.33 34.28
C ILE A 280 -1.03 -10.90 33.75
N GLU A 281 0.12 -10.27 33.85
CA GLU A 281 0.35 -8.97 33.23
C GLU A 281 0.51 -9.15 31.72
N VAL A 282 -0.48 -8.67 30.95
CA VAL A 282 -0.50 -8.71 29.49
C VAL A 282 -0.67 -7.29 28.98
N SER A 283 0.33 -6.78 28.27
CA SER A 283 0.24 -5.54 27.51
C SER A 283 0.07 -5.84 26.02
N VAL A 284 -0.71 -4.99 25.34
CA VAL A 284 -0.98 -5.08 23.91
C VAL A 284 -0.69 -3.71 23.31
N GLU A 285 0.22 -3.66 22.35
CA GLU A 285 0.53 -2.47 21.58
C GLU A 285 0.04 -2.67 20.14
N LEU A 286 -0.72 -1.70 19.61
CA LEU A 286 -1.13 -1.67 18.22
C LEU A 286 0.02 -1.14 17.37
N LEU A 287 0.64 -2.01 16.57
CA LEU A 287 1.74 -1.66 15.68
C LEU A 287 1.24 -1.07 14.36
N GLY A 288 0.09 -1.54 13.89
CA GLY A 288 -0.47 -1.09 12.63
C GLY A 288 -1.93 -1.51 12.46
N GLU A 289 -2.66 -0.63 11.78
CA GLU A 289 -4.06 -0.82 11.43
C GLU A 289 -4.30 -0.34 10.00
N ARG A 290 -4.73 -1.24 9.12
CA ARG A 290 -5.27 -0.90 7.81
C ARG A 290 -6.76 -1.17 7.81
N PRO A 291 -7.61 -0.21 7.43
CA PRO A 291 -9.05 -0.42 7.45
C PRO A 291 -9.50 -1.36 6.35
N CYS A 292 -10.59 -2.05 6.57
CA CYS A 292 -11.33 -2.77 5.56
C CYS A 292 -12.24 -1.81 4.77
N GLY A 293 -12.60 -2.15 3.54
CA GLY A 293 -13.53 -1.37 2.74
C GLY A 293 -14.94 -1.34 3.37
N ASN A 294 -15.60 -0.20 3.26
CA ASN A 294 -16.99 0.00 3.70
C ASN A 294 -17.74 0.88 2.69
N ILE A 295 -17.88 0.38 1.47
CA ILE A 295 -18.56 1.08 0.37
C ILE A 295 -19.59 0.18 -0.29
N ALA A 296 -20.73 0.75 -0.67
CA ALA A 296 -21.73 0.04 -1.46
C ALA A 296 -21.20 -0.24 -2.87
N GLU A 297 -21.42 -1.47 -3.35
CA GLU A 297 -20.93 -1.93 -4.67
C GLU A 297 -21.38 -1.02 -5.81
N GLU A 298 -22.61 -0.51 -5.76
CA GLU A 298 -23.18 0.37 -6.77
C GLU A 298 -22.41 1.69 -6.93
N LYS A 299 -21.77 2.18 -5.86
CA LYS A 299 -20.93 3.37 -5.90
C LYS A 299 -19.57 3.10 -6.52
N LEU A 300 -19.00 1.92 -6.28
CA LEU A 300 -17.69 1.51 -6.77
C LEU A 300 -17.74 1.07 -8.24
N LYS A 301 -18.84 0.45 -8.65
CA LYS A 301 -19.03 -0.16 -9.97
C LYS A 301 -18.65 0.75 -11.16
N PRO A 302 -19.04 2.03 -11.24
CA PRO A 302 -18.69 2.88 -12.38
C PRO A 302 -17.17 3.04 -12.56
N LEU A 303 -16.42 3.16 -11.46
CA LEU A 303 -14.96 3.26 -11.49
C LEU A 303 -14.32 1.97 -11.97
N VAL A 304 -14.76 0.83 -11.42
CA VAL A 304 -14.31 -0.51 -11.82
C VAL A 304 -14.57 -0.77 -13.30
N GLU A 305 -15.76 -0.43 -13.81
CA GLU A 305 -16.13 -0.63 -15.22
C GLU A 305 -15.29 0.23 -16.17
N ARG A 306 -14.90 1.45 -15.77
CA ARG A 306 -13.99 2.29 -16.57
C ARG A 306 -12.60 1.69 -16.67
N ALA A 307 -12.00 1.27 -15.54
CA ALA A 307 -10.71 0.60 -15.54
C ALA A 307 -10.74 -0.71 -16.34
N ALA A 308 -11.80 -1.51 -16.16
CA ALA A 308 -12.00 -2.75 -16.89
C ALA A 308 -12.11 -2.53 -18.42
N ARG A 309 -12.77 -1.45 -18.84
CA ARG A 309 -12.84 -1.06 -20.26
C ARG A 309 -11.45 -0.71 -20.80
N SER A 310 -10.68 0.12 -20.07
CA SER A 310 -9.33 0.48 -20.49
C SER A 310 -8.42 -0.75 -20.63
N LEU A 311 -8.50 -1.72 -19.72
CA LEU A 311 -7.77 -2.99 -19.83
C LEU A 311 -8.13 -3.76 -21.09
N ARG A 312 -9.41 -3.86 -21.44
CA ARG A 312 -9.86 -4.54 -22.67
C ARG A 312 -9.46 -3.80 -23.94
N ASP A 313 -9.77 -2.51 -23.99
CA ASP A 313 -9.68 -1.72 -25.22
C ASP A 313 -8.22 -1.35 -25.55
N ILE A 314 -7.37 -1.12 -24.55
CA ILE A 314 -5.98 -0.71 -24.73
C ILE A 314 -5.02 -1.90 -24.67
N CYS A 315 -5.20 -2.79 -23.69
CA CYS A 315 -4.25 -3.87 -23.44
C CYS A 315 -4.70 -5.22 -24.00
N GLY A 316 -5.95 -5.32 -24.50
CA GLY A 316 -6.52 -6.59 -24.95
C GLY A 316 -6.63 -7.65 -23.85
N ARG A 317 -6.63 -7.22 -22.57
CA ARG A 317 -6.70 -8.09 -21.40
C ARG A 317 -8.11 -8.08 -20.80
N GLU A 318 -8.66 -9.26 -20.55
CA GLU A 318 -9.89 -9.33 -19.76
C GLU A 318 -9.59 -9.02 -18.30
N PRO A 319 -10.35 -8.12 -17.67
CA PRO A 319 -10.10 -7.74 -16.28
C PRO A 319 -10.35 -8.91 -15.34
N SER A 320 -9.46 -9.06 -14.38
CA SER A 320 -9.63 -9.95 -13.24
C SER A 320 -9.70 -9.14 -11.95
N TYR A 321 -10.39 -9.66 -10.95
CA TYR A 321 -10.67 -8.93 -9.71
C TYR A 321 -10.06 -9.65 -8.53
N ARG A 322 -9.51 -8.89 -7.57
CA ARG A 322 -8.96 -9.46 -6.35
C ARG A 322 -9.12 -8.56 -5.13
N SER A 323 -8.98 -9.16 -3.96
CA SER A 323 -8.83 -8.47 -2.69
C SER A 323 -7.35 -8.26 -2.39
N SER A 324 -6.95 -7.05 -2.01
CA SER A 324 -5.59 -6.75 -1.55
C SER A 324 -5.60 -5.61 -0.53
N SER A 325 -4.45 -5.37 0.10
CA SER A 325 -4.25 -4.25 1.00
C SER A 325 -3.34 -3.23 0.32
N THR A 326 -3.91 -2.12 -0.10
CA THR A 326 -3.28 -1.06 -0.89
C THR A 326 -3.71 0.31 -0.38
N ASP A 327 -3.22 1.38 -0.95
CA ASP A 327 -3.68 2.75 -0.66
C ASP A 327 -5.18 2.98 -0.88
N ALA A 328 -5.85 2.11 -1.64
CA ALA A 328 -7.30 2.13 -1.82
C ALA A 328 -8.08 1.77 -0.53
N ASN A 329 -7.45 1.14 0.46
CA ASN A 329 -8.12 0.73 1.71
C ASN A 329 -8.76 1.90 2.44
N TYR A 330 -8.01 2.99 2.62
CA TYR A 330 -8.50 4.09 3.44
C TYR A 330 -9.65 4.86 2.78
N PRO A 331 -9.59 5.29 1.51
CA PRO A 331 -10.75 5.89 0.85
C PRO A 331 -11.97 4.95 0.80
N LEU A 332 -11.78 3.66 0.50
CA LEU A 332 -12.87 2.67 0.53
C LEU A 332 -13.54 2.60 1.91
N SER A 333 -12.77 2.68 3.00
CA SER A 333 -13.30 2.69 4.37
C SER A 333 -14.12 3.95 4.70
N LYS A 334 -13.89 5.04 3.98
CA LYS A 334 -14.62 6.30 4.10
C LYS A 334 -15.80 6.43 3.12
N GLY A 335 -16.08 5.37 2.36
CA GLY A 335 -17.15 5.34 1.37
C GLY A 335 -16.84 6.14 0.10
N ILE A 336 -15.56 6.42 -0.16
CA ILE A 336 -15.05 7.01 -1.40
C ILE A 336 -14.72 5.87 -2.36
N PRO A 337 -15.25 5.88 -3.60
CA PRO A 337 -14.86 4.90 -4.62
C PRO A 337 -13.36 4.90 -4.85
N ALA A 338 -12.72 3.74 -4.68
CA ALA A 338 -11.29 3.60 -4.92
C ALA A 338 -10.94 2.22 -5.45
N ILE A 339 -9.92 2.14 -6.31
CA ILE A 339 -9.35 0.90 -6.82
C ILE A 339 -7.82 1.01 -6.85
N CYS A 340 -7.16 -0.15 -6.81
CA CYS A 340 -5.78 -0.26 -7.25
C CYS A 340 -5.73 -1.07 -8.55
N THR A 341 -4.89 -0.64 -9.51
CA THR A 341 -4.79 -1.28 -10.82
C THR A 341 -3.49 -0.94 -11.52
N GLY A 342 -3.11 -1.76 -12.48
CA GLY A 342 -1.96 -1.58 -13.36
C GLY A 342 -1.80 -2.81 -14.26
N THR A 343 -0.99 -2.71 -15.29
CA THR A 343 -0.76 -3.81 -16.23
C THR A 343 0.65 -4.35 -16.17
N MET A 344 1.57 -3.63 -15.52
CA MET A 344 2.95 -4.05 -15.39
C MET A 344 3.09 -5.36 -14.65
N SER A 345 4.07 -6.10 -15.06
CA SER A 345 4.51 -7.31 -14.39
C SER A 345 6.00 -7.27 -14.09
N GLY A 346 6.33 -7.91 -13.02
CA GLY A 346 7.68 -8.17 -12.56
C GLY A 346 7.65 -9.39 -11.66
N ASN A 347 8.66 -9.56 -10.87
CA ASN A 347 8.66 -10.62 -9.87
C ASN A 347 9.59 -10.27 -8.72
N GLY A 348 9.40 -10.97 -7.60
CA GLY A 348 10.26 -10.79 -6.45
C GLY A 348 9.95 -9.54 -5.62
N CYS A 349 8.76 -8.93 -5.74
CA CYS A 349 8.34 -7.84 -4.85
C CYS A 349 8.60 -8.21 -3.39
N HIS A 350 9.09 -7.24 -2.60
CA HIS A 350 9.53 -7.42 -1.22
C HIS A 350 10.77 -8.33 -1.05
N THR A 351 11.51 -8.61 -2.12
CA THR A 351 12.82 -9.30 -2.07
C THR A 351 13.93 -8.48 -2.72
N ARG A 352 15.18 -8.85 -2.46
CA ARG A 352 16.36 -8.20 -3.08
C ARG A 352 16.54 -8.55 -4.56
N GLU A 353 15.84 -9.56 -5.03
CA GLU A 353 15.85 -10.06 -6.40
C GLU A 353 14.73 -9.51 -7.26
N GLU A 354 14.02 -8.49 -6.76
CA GLU A 354 12.94 -7.83 -7.48
C GLU A 354 13.39 -7.29 -8.84
N TYR A 355 12.55 -7.51 -9.85
CA TYR A 355 12.81 -7.01 -11.19
C TYR A 355 11.56 -6.58 -11.95
N LEU A 356 11.74 -5.58 -12.80
CA LEU A 356 10.76 -5.04 -13.74
C LEU A 356 11.02 -5.59 -15.14
N ILE A 357 9.96 -5.99 -15.85
CA ILE A 357 10.01 -6.39 -17.27
C ILE A 357 9.81 -5.15 -18.15
N LEU A 358 10.83 -4.78 -18.91
CA LEU A 358 10.83 -3.52 -19.67
C LEU A 358 9.87 -3.48 -20.86
N SER A 359 9.46 -4.64 -21.39
CA SER A 359 8.46 -4.72 -22.46
C SER A 359 7.05 -4.37 -21.99
N GLU A 360 6.80 -4.39 -20.69
CA GLU A 360 5.50 -4.03 -20.10
C GLU A 360 5.29 -2.50 -19.95
N LEU A 361 6.34 -1.70 -20.12
CA LEU A 361 6.26 -0.24 -19.97
C LEU A 361 5.37 0.43 -21.03
N GLU A 362 5.42 -0.02 -22.30
CA GLU A 362 4.59 0.56 -23.34
C GLU A 362 3.10 0.22 -23.16
N PRO A 363 2.68 -1.02 -22.89
CA PRO A 363 1.31 -1.31 -22.50
C PRO A 363 0.83 -0.50 -21.30
N GLU A 364 1.66 -0.36 -20.26
CA GLU A 364 1.30 0.38 -19.04
C GLU A 364 1.09 1.86 -19.30
N ILE A 365 2.02 2.53 -19.99
CA ILE A 365 1.86 3.97 -20.28
C ILE A 365 0.61 4.25 -21.11
N ARG A 366 0.27 3.39 -22.07
CA ARG A 366 -0.97 3.48 -22.84
C ARG A 366 -2.21 3.30 -21.98
N PHE A 367 -2.19 2.32 -21.08
CA PHE A 367 -3.27 2.08 -20.13
C PHE A 367 -3.48 3.28 -19.22
N VAL A 368 -2.44 3.76 -18.56
CA VAL A 368 -2.52 4.91 -17.64
C VAL A 368 -2.94 6.19 -18.39
N MET A 369 -2.46 6.41 -19.61
CA MET A 369 -2.91 7.52 -20.45
C MET A 369 -4.40 7.44 -20.80
N ASP A 370 -4.95 6.25 -21.07
CA ASP A 370 -6.39 6.09 -21.35
C ASP A 370 -7.23 6.36 -20.10
N VAL A 371 -6.79 5.87 -18.96
CA VAL A 371 -7.42 6.15 -17.67
C VAL A 371 -7.43 7.66 -17.39
N LEU A 372 -6.28 8.32 -17.52
CA LEU A 372 -6.14 9.77 -17.35
C LEU A 372 -7.02 10.56 -18.35
N ASN A 373 -7.04 10.16 -19.61
CA ASN A 373 -7.81 10.82 -20.66
C ASN A 373 -9.31 10.94 -20.31
N GLY A 374 -9.83 9.99 -19.52
CA GLY A 374 -11.20 10.03 -19.01
C GLY A 374 -11.53 11.25 -18.12
N TYR A 375 -10.53 11.92 -17.57
CA TYR A 375 -10.69 13.13 -16.74
C TYR A 375 -10.49 14.43 -17.53
N PHE A 376 -9.95 14.35 -18.73
CA PHE A 376 -9.63 15.49 -19.60
C PHE A 376 -10.63 15.67 -20.76
N GLN A 377 -11.66 14.84 -20.85
CA GLN A 377 -12.70 14.89 -21.90
C GLN A 377 -13.93 15.71 -21.49
#